data_e6487e3a145135fa1ee48869ce2f7199
#
_entry.id   e6487e3a145135fa1ee48869ce2f7199
#
_cell.length_a   1.000
_cell.length_b   1.000
_cell.length_c   1.000
_cell.angle_alpha   90.00
_cell.angle_beta   90.00
_cell.angle_gamma   90.00
#
_symmetry.space_group_name_H-M   'P 1'
#
loop_
_entity.id
_entity.type
_entity.pdbx_description
1 polymer ?
#
loop_
_entity_poly.entity_id
_entity_poly.type
_entity_poly.pdbx_seq_one_letter_code
_entity_poly.pdbx_strand_id
1 'polypeptide(L)'
;MKFPHTPNHKQTKWIRIAIILVTVLIVADFLGISPWKPKIKIRPVTQPMGDLGTEERATMEVFEKVSPSVVYITNKRLQRDFFSLTVTEIPQGTGSGFLWDTNGHIVTNFHVIYKADEVAVRLHNGKTYDVVFVGADPDHDLAVLRINPTNLDIPPVMIGSSKDLRVGQKVLAIGNPFGLDSTLTTGIISALGRSIQSMSNRYIHDVIQTDAAINPGNSGGPLLDSFGRLIGVNTAIISPSGSYAGIGFAVPVDTINRIATQLINSGRVERPGLGISMVPDNIMERWGIEGVCILQVHKGSTAEVAGLKESVSRPGGKIELGDI
;
A
#
# COMPACT_ATOMS: atom_id res chain seq x y z
N MET A 1 18.34 82.60 39.89
CA MET A 1 19.03 81.44 39.36
C MET A 1 19.31 80.49 40.50
N LYS A 2 18.63 79.29 40.54
CA LYS A 2 18.91 78.27 41.56
C LYS A 2 19.97 77.32 40.94
N PHE A 3 21.13 77.21 41.62
CA PHE A 3 22.15 76.20 41.22
C PHE A 3 21.67 74.76 41.45
N PRO A 4 21.99 73.87 40.63
CA PRO A 4 21.60 72.44 40.81
C PRO A 4 22.35 71.88 42.02
N HIS A 5 21.61 71.27 42.95
CA HIS A 5 22.16 70.50 44.06
C HIS A 5 23.12 69.41 43.59
N THR A 6 24.40 69.53 43.95
CA THR A 6 25.35 68.41 43.78
C THR A 6 24.94 67.29 44.71
N PRO A 7 24.86 66.05 44.20
CA PRO A 7 24.44 64.93 45.02
C PRO A 7 25.44 64.66 46.14
N ASN A 8 24.89 64.50 47.36
CA ASN A 8 25.65 64.22 48.57
C ASN A 8 26.50 62.96 48.43
N HIS A 9 27.77 62.98 48.83
CA HIS A 9 28.75 61.92 48.69
C HIS A 9 28.24 60.54 49.19
N LYS A 10 27.32 60.52 50.17
CA LYS A 10 26.64 59.29 50.63
C LYS A 10 25.66 58.72 49.55
N GLN A 11 24.91 59.56 48.86
CA GLN A 11 23.99 59.17 47.83
C GLN A 11 24.70 58.52 46.59
N THR A 12 25.81 59.13 46.17
CA THR A 12 26.64 58.57 45.08
C THR A 12 27.24 57.22 45.41
N LYS A 13 27.59 56.99 46.69
CA LYS A 13 28.08 55.62 47.12
C LYS A 13 27.01 54.55 47.03
N TRP A 14 25.80 54.86 47.44
CA TRP A 14 24.68 53.94 47.38
C TRP A 14 24.25 53.62 45.92
N ILE A 15 24.27 54.64 45.06
CA ILE A 15 23.98 54.44 43.62
C ILE A 15 25.03 53.51 42.97
N ARG A 16 26.35 53.72 43.30
CA ARG A 16 27.39 52.79 42.77
C ARG A 16 27.23 51.36 43.25
N ILE A 17 26.87 51.15 44.50
CA ILE A 17 26.63 49.83 45.07
C ILE A 17 25.41 49.16 44.37
N ALA A 18 24.32 49.89 44.12
CA ALA A 18 23.16 49.41 43.44
C ALA A 18 23.48 49.02 42.00
N ILE A 19 24.25 49.82 41.26
CA ILE A 19 24.70 49.53 39.92
C ILE A 19 25.55 48.23 39.89
N ILE A 20 26.50 48.09 40.82
CA ILE A 20 27.32 46.87 40.91
C ILE A 20 26.46 45.66 41.20
N LEU A 21 25.51 45.73 42.11
CA LEU A 21 24.58 44.65 42.43
C LEU A 21 23.73 44.25 41.23
N VAL A 22 23.18 45.22 40.50
CA VAL A 22 22.39 44.95 39.28
C VAL A 22 23.27 44.31 38.20
N THR A 23 24.51 44.83 38.03
CA THR A 23 25.43 44.22 37.04
C THR A 23 25.79 42.77 37.40
N VAL A 24 26.06 42.51 38.70
CA VAL A 24 26.32 41.14 39.18
C VAL A 24 25.13 40.22 38.95
N LEU A 25 23.90 40.70 39.19
CA LEU A 25 22.69 39.92 38.92
C LEU A 25 22.50 39.63 37.42
N ILE A 26 22.77 40.62 36.56
CA ILE A 26 22.68 40.44 35.09
C ILE A 26 23.75 39.44 34.62
N VAL A 27 24.99 39.56 35.12
CA VAL A 27 26.07 38.63 34.77
C VAL A 27 25.77 37.21 35.28
N ALA A 28 25.25 37.09 36.49
CA ALA A 28 24.82 35.81 37.06
C ALA A 28 23.69 35.16 36.23
N ASP A 29 22.75 35.97 35.73
CA ASP A 29 21.69 35.49 34.86
C ASP A 29 22.22 35.04 33.49
N PHE A 30 23.15 35.82 32.91
CA PHE A 30 23.82 35.48 31.65
C PHE A 30 24.67 34.21 31.75
N LEU A 31 25.36 34.00 32.88
CA LEU A 31 26.15 32.79 33.17
C LEU A 31 25.30 31.59 33.62
N GLY A 32 23.95 31.72 33.67
CA GLY A 32 23.06 30.63 34.08
C GLY A 32 23.09 30.29 35.58
N ILE A 33 23.75 31.14 36.44
CA ILE A 33 23.90 30.92 37.89
C ILE A 33 22.83 31.70 38.66
N SER A 34 21.86 32.31 37.95
CA SER A 34 20.82 33.14 38.58
C SER A 34 20.01 32.30 39.58
N PRO A 35 19.90 32.79 40.86
CA PRO A 35 19.12 32.09 41.87
C PRO A 35 17.61 32.12 41.58
N TRP A 36 17.19 32.95 40.64
CA TRP A 36 15.80 33.17 40.28
C TRP A 36 15.32 32.25 39.13
N LYS A 37 16.23 31.57 38.42
CA LYS A 37 15.82 30.61 37.38
C LYS A 37 15.28 29.34 38.04
N PRO A 38 14.01 28.97 37.77
CA PRO A 38 13.47 27.74 38.30
C PRO A 38 14.27 26.54 37.76
N LYS A 39 14.86 25.75 38.65
CA LYS A 39 15.51 24.49 38.26
C LYS A 39 14.41 23.56 37.77
N ILE A 40 14.33 23.36 36.46
CA ILE A 40 13.42 22.39 35.85
C ILE A 40 13.91 21.00 36.28
N LYS A 41 13.17 20.37 37.17
CA LYS A 41 13.43 18.96 37.54
C LYS A 41 12.88 18.12 36.41
N ILE A 42 13.72 17.28 35.80
CA ILE A 42 13.29 16.23 34.88
C ILE A 42 12.32 15.35 35.65
N ARG A 43 11.10 15.19 35.10
CA ARG A 43 10.12 14.26 35.68
C ARG A 43 10.65 12.83 35.54
N PRO A 44 10.58 12.01 36.60
CA PRO A 44 10.98 10.62 36.49
C PRO A 44 10.09 9.91 35.48
N VAL A 45 10.70 9.10 34.59
CA VAL A 45 9.97 8.21 33.70
C VAL A 45 9.46 7.05 34.55
N THR A 46 8.16 6.87 34.56
CA THR A 46 7.55 5.72 35.24
C THR A 46 7.79 4.49 34.39
N GLN A 47 8.35 3.44 34.99
CA GLN A 47 8.46 2.16 34.31
C GLN A 47 7.06 1.55 34.09
N PRO A 48 6.84 0.79 33.01
CA PRO A 48 5.58 0.07 32.79
C PRO A 48 5.20 -0.75 34.00
N MET A 49 3.97 -0.64 34.47
CA MET A 49 3.46 -1.48 35.56
C MET A 49 2.96 -2.80 34.98
N GLY A 50 3.71 -3.87 35.21
CA GLY A 50 3.31 -5.25 34.92
C GLY A 50 3.72 -5.74 33.52
N ASP A 51 3.36 -6.98 33.23
CA ASP A 51 3.57 -7.64 31.93
C ASP A 51 2.56 -7.14 30.89
N LEU A 52 2.96 -7.22 29.62
CA LEU A 52 2.08 -6.97 28.47
C LEU A 52 0.85 -7.88 28.54
N GLY A 53 -0.31 -7.36 28.14
CA GLY A 53 -1.53 -8.13 28.00
C GLY A 53 -1.39 -9.27 26.98
N THR A 54 -2.15 -10.33 27.14
CA THR A 54 -2.09 -11.50 26.23
C THR A 54 -2.34 -11.13 24.78
N GLU A 55 -3.28 -10.23 24.54
CA GLU A 55 -3.62 -9.77 23.19
C GLU A 55 -2.52 -8.90 22.57
N GLU A 56 -1.91 -8.05 23.39
CA GLU A 56 -0.80 -7.19 22.97
C GLU A 56 0.42 -8.05 22.60
N ARG A 57 0.75 -9.03 23.44
CA ARG A 57 1.83 -9.99 23.17
C ARG A 57 1.59 -10.79 21.89
N ALA A 58 0.39 -11.32 21.68
CA ALA A 58 0.04 -12.05 20.47
C ALA A 58 0.17 -11.17 19.22
N THR A 59 -0.19 -9.88 19.30
CA THR A 59 -0.05 -8.92 18.18
C THR A 59 1.43 -8.69 17.85
N MET A 60 2.28 -8.53 18.86
CA MET A 60 3.73 -8.36 18.69
C MET A 60 4.37 -9.60 18.07
N GLU A 61 4.04 -10.79 18.56
CA GLU A 61 4.56 -12.07 18.05
C GLU A 61 4.22 -12.27 16.58
N VAL A 62 2.98 -11.96 16.16
CA VAL A 62 2.58 -12.01 14.74
C VAL A 62 3.40 -11.04 13.91
N PHE A 63 3.58 -9.80 14.39
CA PHE A 63 4.35 -8.80 13.66
C PHE A 63 5.82 -9.22 13.52
N GLU A 64 6.47 -9.63 14.59
CA GLU A 64 7.86 -10.07 14.57
C GLU A 64 8.08 -11.27 13.63
N LYS A 65 7.13 -12.20 13.60
CA LYS A 65 7.19 -13.40 12.77
C LYS A 65 6.99 -13.10 11.28
N VAL A 66 6.06 -12.19 10.93
CA VAL A 66 5.63 -12.01 9.54
C VAL A 66 6.31 -10.82 8.85
N SER A 67 6.67 -9.77 9.60
CA SER A 67 7.28 -8.56 9.01
C SER A 67 8.54 -8.83 8.18
N PRO A 68 9.42 -9.82 8.48
CA PRO A 68 10.56 -10.12 7.63
C PRO A 68 10.18 -10.58 6.21
N SER A 69 8.99 -11.17 6.06
CA SER A 69 8.48 -11.67 4.77
C SER A 69 7.81 -10.56 3.95
N VAL A 70 7.55 -9.39 4.55
CA VAL A 70 6.95 -8.24 3.85
C VAL A 70 8.06 -7.42 3.20
N VAL A 71 7.85 -7.08 1.94
CA VAL A 71 8.85 -6.42 1.11
C VAL A 71 8.36 -5.03 0.70
N TYR A 72 9.30 -4.13 0.49
CA TYR A 72 9.09 -2.84 -0.12
C TYR A 72 9.28 -2.93 -1.62
N ILE A 73 8.35 -2.37 -2.38
CA ILE A 73 8.39 -2.36 -3.84
C ILE A 73 8.49 -0.92 -4.32
N THR A 74 9.49 -0.64 -5.13
CA THR A 74 9.65 0.64 -5.82
C THR A 74 9.39 0.46 -7.30
N ASN A 75 8.63 1.40 -7.83
CA ASN A 75 8.32 1.53 -9.23
C ASN A 75 9.01 2.78 -9.78
N LYS A 76 9.85 2.61 -10.78
CA LYS A 76 10.59 3.70 -11.44
C LYS A 76 10.14 3.81 -12.88
N ARG A 77 10.08 5.04 -13.37
CA ARG A 77 9.89 5.35 -14.77
C ARG A 77 11.15 5.99 -15.33
N LEU A 78 11.56 5.53 -16.49
CA LEU A 78 12.71 6.07 -17.22
C LEU A 78 12.23 7.19 -18.14
N GLN A 79 12.54 8.44 -17.83
CA GLN A 79 12.28 9.56 -18.70
C GLN A 79 13.55 9.87 -19.51
N ARG A 80 13.46 9.72 -20.83
CA ARG A 80 14.53 10.15 -21.73
C ARG A 80 14.29 11.61 -22.12
N ASP A 81 15.27 12.44 -21.84
CA ASP A 81 15.30 13.79 -22.38
C ASP A 81 15.81 13.72 -23.83
N PHE A 82 14.97 14.20 -24.75
CA PHE A 82 15.24 14.12 -26.18
C PHE A 82 16.44 14.99 -26.61
N PHE A 83 16.78 16.02 -25.82
CA PHE A 83 17.86 16.96 -26.13
C PHE A 83 19.19 16.62 -25.47
N SER A 84 19.17 16.02 -24.27
CA SER A 84 20.40 15.75 -23.51
C SER A 84 20.88 14.30 -23.60
N LEU A 85 20.10 13.40 -24.22
CA LEU A 85 20.34 11.94 -24.24
C LEU A 85 20.51 11.32 -22.83
N THR A 86 20.19 12.07 -21.79
CA THR A 86 20.21 11.62 -20.40
C THR A 86 18.94 10.84 -20.08
N VAL A 87 19.11 9.71 -19.40
CA VAL A 87 18.00 8.93 -18.83
C VAL A 87 17.88 9.32 -17.37
N THR A 88 16.75 9.90 -16.99
CA THR A 88 16.45 10.24 -15.60
C THR A 88 15.46 9.23 -15.03
N GLU A 89 15.79 8.61 -13.91
CA GLU A 89 14.89 7.74 -13.16
C GLU A 89 13.94 8.60 -12.31
N ILE A 90 12.65 8.47 -12.53
CA ILE A 90 11.62 9.16 -11.74
C ILE A 90 10.86 8.12 -10.94
N PRO A 91 10.91 8.15 -9.58
CA PRO A 91 10.05 7.33 -8.75
C PRO A 91 8.58 7.65 -9.06
N GLN A 92 7.78 6.66 -9.44
CA GLN A 92 6.37 6.83 -9.76
C GLN A 92 5.45 6.42 -8.62
N GLY A 93 5.90 5.51 -7.77
CA GLY A 93 5.13 5.01 -6.66
C GLY A 93 5.86 3.97 -5.84
N THR A 94 5.29 3.68 -4.71
CA THR A 94 5.79 2.66 -3.78
C THR A 94 4.62 1.84 -3.27
N GLY A 95 4.90 0.59 -2.92
CA GLY A 95 3.94 -0.29 -2.31
C GLY A 95 4.64 -1.39 -1.54
N SER A 96 3.85 -2.31 -1.06
CA SER A 96 4.31 -3.50 -0.38
C SER A 96 4.05 -4.75 -1.21
N GLY A 97 4.71 -5.82 -0.85
CA GLY A 97 4.44 -7.18 -1.27
C GLY A 97 4.85 -8.12 -0.16
N PHE A 98 4.76 -9.40 -0.40
CA PHE A 98 5.24 -10.41 0.55
C PHE A 98 5.69 -11.67 -0.18
N LEU A 99 6.63 -12.38 0.44
CA LEU A 99 7.11 -13.66 -0.06
C LEU A 99 6.01 -14.70 -0.03
N TRP A 100 5.72 -15.26 -1.21
CA TRP A 100 4.70 -16.25 -1.41
C TRP A 100 5.19 -17.68 -1.19
N ASP A 101 6.43 -17.94 -1.62
CA ASP A 101 7.06 -19.24 -1.51
C ASP A 101 8.59 -19.15 -1.36
N THR A 102 9.22 -20.29 -1.17
CA THR A 102 10.69 -20.41 -1.04
C THR A 102 11.43 -20.26 -2.37
N ASN A 103 10.73 -20.20 -3.51
CA ASN A 103 11.31 -19.99 -4.84
C ASN A 103 11.51 -18.49 -5.15
N GLY A 104 11.19 -17.61 -4.20
CA GLY A 104 11.35 -16.18 -4.33
C GLY A 104 10.20 -15.45 -5.04
N HIS A 105 9.04 -16.11 -5.18
CA HIS A 105 7.86 -15.43 -5.70
C HIS A 105 7.32 -14.44 -4.66
N ILE A 106 6.91 -13.28 -5.14
CA ILE A 106 6.36 -12.18 -4.36
C ILE A 106 5.00 -11.84 -4.93
N VAL A 107 3.99 -11.80 -4.06
CA VAL A 107 2.66 -11.31 -4.40
C VAL A 107 2.54 -9.85 -3.99
N THR A 108 1.94 -9.06 -4.87
CA THR A 108 1.63 -7.64 -4.67
C THR A 108 0.38 -7.25 -5.46
N ASN A 109 -0.05 -5.98 -5.37
CA ASN A 109 -1.09 -5.46 -6.24
C ASN A 109 -0.54 -5.09 -7.62
N PHE A 110 -1.40 -5.22 -8.64
CA PHE A 110 -1.07 -4.80 -10.00
C PHE A 110 -0.82 -3.29 -10.09
N HIS A 111 -1.63 -2.48 -9.40
CA HIS A 111 -1.47 -1.02 -9.43
C HIS A 111 -0.12 -0.55 -8.86
N VAL A 112 0.53 -1.32 -7.98
CA VAL A 112 1.85 -1.00 -7.42
C VAL A 112 2.93 -1.01 -8.50
N ILE A 113 2.79 -1.88 -9.50
CA ILE A 113 3.77 -2.05 -10.59
C ILE A 113 3.28 -1.49 -11.93
N TYR A 114 2.07 -0.92 -11.97
CA TYR A 114 1.46 -0.45 -13.20
C TYR A 114 2.27 0.69 -13.83
N LYS A 115 2.55 0.57 -15.14
CA LYS A 115 3.37 1.51 -15.93
C LYS A 115 4.81 1.70 -15.41
N ALA A 116 5.34 0.76 -14.62
CA ALA A 116 6.75 0.74 -14.26
C ALA A 116 7.61 0.36 -15.46
N ASP A 117 8.67 1.12 -15.71
CA ASP A 117 9.75 0.69 -16.62
C ASP A 117 10.72 -0.23 -15.87
N GLU A 118 10.94 0.03 -14.58
CA GLU A 118 11.73 -0.79 -13.67
C GLU A 118 11.04 -0.98 -12.33
N VAL A 119 11.11 -2.19 -11.80
CA VAL A 119 10.63 -2.54 -10.48
C VAL A 119 11.79 -3.12 -9.67
N ALA A 120 11.95 -2.66 -8.43
CA ALA A 120 12.91 -3.22 -7.50
C ALA A 120 12.23 -3.59 -6.18
N VAL A 121 12.74 -4.64 -5.55
CA VAL A 121 12.25 -5.14 -4.26
C VAL A 121 13.33 -4.98 -3.22
N ARG A 122 13.00 -4.37 -2.10
CA ARG A 122 13.88 -4.30 -0.93
C ARG A 122 13.31 -5.14 0.20
N LEU A 123 14.13 -6.07 0.70
CA LEU A 123 13.80 -6.94 1.82
C LEU A 123 14.08 -6.24 3.16
N HIS A 124 13.58 -6.82 4.25
CA HIS A 124 13.75 -6.31 5.61
C HIS A 124 15.22 -6.16 6.03
N ASN A 125 16.14 -6.99 5.45
CA ASN A 125 17.58 -6.91 5.69
C ASN A 125 18.26 -5.72 4.98
N GLY A 126 17.50 -4.84 4.34
CA GLY A 126 17.97 -3.66 3.62
C GLY A 126 18.55 -3.94 2.24
N LYS A 127 18.66 -5.19 1.80
CA LYS A 127 19.14 -5.54 0.46
C LYS A 127 18.07 -5.32 -0.59
N THR A 128 18.46 -4.73 -1.71
CA THR A 128 17.62 -4.54 -2.88
C THR A 128 17.90 -5.61 -3.92
N TYR A 129 16.87 -6.14 -4.52
CA TYR A 129 16.92 -7.19 -5.52
C TYR A 129 16.24 -6.73 -6.80
N ASP A 130 16.85 -7.05 -7.92
CA ASP A 130 16.19 -6.97 -9.22
C ASP A 130 15.10 -8.04 -9.29
N VAL A 131 13.99 -7.71 -9.93
CA VAL A 131 12.86 -8.61 -10.04
C VAL A 131 12.62 -9.03 -11.48
N VAL A 132 12.14 -10.24 -11.62
CA VAL A 132 11.56 -10.75 -12.87
C VAL A 132 10.03 -10.65 -12.73
N PHE A 133 9.39 -10.01 -13.69
CA PHE A 133 7.93 -10.03 -13.79
C PHE A 133 7.48 -11.43 -14.20
N VAL A 134 6.62 -12.05 -13.39
CA VAL A 134 6.07 -13.39 -13.64
C VAL A 134 4.73 -13.29 -14.36
N GLY A 135 3.83 -12.44 -13.87
CA GLY A 135 2.54 -12.24 -14.48
C GLY A 135 1.65 -11.33 -13.63
N ALA A 136 0.54 -10.89 -14.20
CA ALA A 136 -0.45 -10.07 -13.50
C ALA A 136 -1.88 -10.39 -13.91
N ASP A 137 -2.80 -10.08 -13.01
CA ASP A 137 -4.24 -10.06 -13.24
C ASP A 137 -4.82 -8.69 -12.85
N PRO A 138 -4.94 -7.77 -13.83
CA PRO A 138 -5.50 -6.44 -13.59
C PRO A 138 -6.95 -6.45 -13.07
N ASP A 139 -7.71 -7.50 -13.37
CA ASP A 139 -9.12 -7.61 -12.98
C ASP A 139 -9.29 -7.87 -11.48
N HIS A 140 -8.31 -8.49 -10.85
CA HIS A 140 -8.28 -8.68 -9.39
C HIS A 140 -7.20 -7.85 -8.70
N ASP A 141 -6.57 -6.92 -9.44
CA ASP A 141 -5.49 -6.06 -8.93
C ASP A 141 -4.34 -6.86 -8.29
N LEU A 142 -3.92 -7.95 -8.92
CA LEU A 142 -2.85 -8.84 -8.43
C LEU A 142 -1.69 -8.92 -9.42
N ALA A 143 -0.48 -9.04 -8.90
CA ALA A 143 0.73 -9.31 -9.66
C ALA A 143 1.65 -10.24 -8.89
N VAL A 144 2.43 -11.03 -9.65
CA VAL A 144 3.50 -11.88 -9.13
C VAL A 144 4.81 -11.43 -9.73
N LEU A 145 5.76 -11.19 -8.85
CA LEU A 145 7.17 -10.91 -9.15
C LEU A 145 8.00 -12.07 -8.64
N ARG A 146 9.26 -12.16 -9.11
CA ARG A 146 10.20 -13.15 -8.62
C ARG A 146 11.58 -12.52 -8.41
N ILE A 147 12.17 -12.77 -7.26
CA ILE A 147 13.58 -12.48 -6.96
C ILE A 147 14.41 -13.76 -6.98
N ASN A 148 15.72 -13.63 -7.10
CA ASN A 148 16.61 -14.79 -6.99
C ASN A 148 16.61 -15.29 -5.53
N PRO A 149 16.18 -16.54 -5.25
CA PRO A 149 16.05 -17.07 -3.90
C PRO A 149 17.39 -17.46 -3.25
N THR A 150 18.52 -17.30 -3.93
CA THR A 150 19.84 -17.72 -3.43
C THR A 150 20.16 -16.98 -2.12
N ASN A 151 20.35 -17.74 -1.03
CA ASN A 151 20.58 -17.23 0.33
C ASN A 151 19.39 -16.43 0.92
N LEU A 152 18.18 -16.75 0.52
CA LEU A 152 16.96 -16.16 1.07
C LEU A 152 16.56 -16.94 2.33
N ASP A 153 17.05 -16.49 3.50
CA ASP A 153 16.69 -17.06 4.81
C ASP A 153 15.50 -16.31 5.43
N ILE A 154 14.41 -16.21 4.64
CA ILE A 154 13.17 -15.55 5.05
C ILE A 154 12.03 -16.52 4.74
N PRO A 155 11.21 -16.90 5.73
CA PRO A 155 10.09 -17.78 5.49
C PRO A 155 8.99 -17.09 4.67
N PRO A 156 8.26 -17.80 3.80
CA PRO A 156 7.07 -17.25 3.15
C PRO A 156 5.96 -17.02 4.18
N VAL A 157 5.02 -16.12 3.85
CA VAL A 157 3.83 -15.89 4.67
C VAL A 157 2.95 -17.14 4.68
N MET A 158 2.52 -17.57 5.87
CA MET A 158 1.64 -18.74 6.02
C MET A 158 0.27 -18.44 5.42
N ILE A 159 -0.21 -19.28 4.52
CA ILE A 159 -1.51 -19.11 3.87
C ILE A 159 -2.63 -19.63 4.78
N GLY A 160 -3.65 -18.78 5.03
CA GLY A 160 -4.88 -19.10 5.71
C GLY A 160 -6.01 -19.47 4.74
N SER A 161 -7.25 -19.17 5.15
CA SER A 161 -8.45 -19.30 4.32
C SER A 161 -9.36 -18.09 4.49
N SER A 162 -10.03 -17.70 3.42
CA SER A 162 -11.04 -16.64 3.45
C SER A 162 -12.49 -17.16 3.47
N LYS A 163 -12.71 -18.48 3.47
CA LYS A 163 -14.05 -19.10 3.37
C LYS A 163 -14.91 -18.90 4.61
N ASP A 164 -14.29 -19.03 5.79
CA ASP A 164 -15.00 -19.04 7.09
C ASP A 164 -14.78 -17.77 7.89
N LEU A 165 -14.40 -16.69 7.24
CA LEU A 165 -14.22 -15.40 7.88
C LEU A 165 -15.55 -14.86 8.42
N ARG A 166 -15.47 -14.14 9.54
CA ARG A 166 -16.64 -13.54 10.19
C ARG A 166 -16.39 -12.07 10.51
N VAL A 167 -17.44 -11.27 10.37
CA VAL A 167 -17.41 -9.87 10.83
C VAL A 167 -17.09 -9.83 12.32
N GLY A 168 -16.22 -8.91 12.74
CA GLY A 168 -15.71 -8.78 14.10
C GLY A 168 -14.42 -9.55 14.39
N GLN A 169 -13.94 -10.42 13.48
CA GLN A 169 -12.62 -11.05 13.64
C GLN A 169 -11.50 -10.02 13.56
N LYS A 170 -10.53 -10.12 14.48
CA LYS A 170 -9.34 -9.27 14.47
C LYS A 170 -8.48 -9.54 13.25
N VAL A 171 -7.97 -8.47 12.67
CA VAL A 171 -7.04 -8.52 11.55
C VAL A 171 -5.84 -7.62 11.78
N LEU A 172 -4.73 -7.96 11.14
CA LEU A 172 -3.49 -7.22 11.15
C LEU A 172 -3.07 -6.97 9.70
N ALA A 173 -2.88 -5.70 9.34
CA ALA A 173 -2.35 -5.33 8.03
C ALA A 173 -0.89 -4.88 8.19
N ILE A 174 0.01 -5.49 7.43
CA ILE A 174 1.44 -5.14 7.46
C ILE A 174 1.82 -4.57 6.09
N GLY A 175 2.66 -3.55 6.11
CA GLY A 175 3.25 -2.96 4.93
C GLY A 175 4.63 -2.38 5.22
N ASN A 176 5.36 -2.03 4.16
CA ASN A 176 6.65 -1.36 4.25
C ASN A 176 6.65 -0.13 3.34
N PRO A 177 6.00 0.98 3.75
CA PRO A 177 5.72 2.13 2.88
C PRO A 177 6.98 2.89 2.43
N PHE A 178 8.06 2.81 3.20
CA PHE A 178 9.28 3.61 2.96
C PHE A 178 10.54 2.77 2.75
N GLY A 179 10.43 1.44 2.79
CA GLY A 179 11.57 0.55 2.68
C GLY A 179 12.56 0.63 3.84
N LEU A 180 12.16 1.25 4.95
CA LEU A 180 12.94 1.35 6.19
C LEU A 180 12.56 0.21 7.12
N ASP A 181 11.34 0.29 7.66
CA ASP A 181 10.76 -0.69 8.57
C ASP A 181 9.32 -1.00 8.20
N SER A 182 8.85 -2.19 8.55
CA SER A 182 7.47 -2.59 8.36
C SER A 182 6.55 -1.85 9.33
N THR A 183 5.40 -1.45 8.84
CA THR A 183 4.34 -0.78 9.60
C THR A 183 3.20 -1.74 9.83
N LEU A 184 2.67 -1.77 11.05
CA LEU A 184 1.52 -2.57 11.46
C LEU A 184 0.31 -1.68 11.69
N THR A 185 -0.83 -2.05 11.13
CA THR A 185 -2.13 -1.53 11.52
C THR A 185 -3.04 -2.68 11.93
N THR A 186 -3.89 -2.47 12.92
CA THR A 186 -4.83 -3.49 13.44
C THR A 186 -6.25 -2.98 13.33
N GLY A 187 -7.16 -3.90 13.16
CA GLY A 187 -8.58 -3.65 13.08
C GLY A 187 -9.37 -4.95 13.13
N ILE A 188 -10.58 -4.92 12.59
CA ILE A 188 -11.47 -6.06 12.48
C ILE A 188 -11.98 -6.21 11.04
N ILE A 189 -12.52 -7.36 10.73
CA ILE A 189 -13.35 -7.54 9.54
C ILE A 189 -14.65 -6.78 9.76
N SER A 190 -14.89 -5.72 8.97
CA SER A 190 -16.06 -4.86 9.08
C SER A 190 -17.24 -5.33 8.23
N ALA A 191 -16.94 -5.94 7.08
CA ALA A 191 -17.95 -6.56 6.19
C ALA A 191 -17.30 -7.58 5.25
N LEU A 192 -18.12 -8.45 4.69
CA LEU A 192 -17.75 -9.47 3.69
C LEU A 192 -18.73 -9.41 2.49
N GLY A 193 -18.37 -10.06 1.38
CA GLY A 193 -19.22 -10.21 0.20
C GLY A 193 -19.46 -8.91 -0.57
N ARG A 194 -18.63 -7.88 -0.38
CA ARG A 194 -18.69 -6.64 -1.16
C ARG A 194 -17.93 -6.77 -2.46
N SER A 195 -18.24 -5.87 -3.40
CA SER A 195 -17.52 -5.76 -4.67
C SER A 195 -16.94 -4.36 -4.81
N ILE A 196 -15.70 -4.29 -5.30
CA ILE A 196 -15.02 -3.03 -5.60
C ILE A 196 -14.58 -3.03 -7.07
N GLN A 197 -14.44 -1.86 -7.66
CA GLN A 197 -13.98 -1.75 -9.03
C GLN A 197 -12.45 -1.79 -9.10
N SER A 198 -11.91 -2.63 -9.99
CA SER A 198 -10.49 -2.72 -10.28
C SER A 198 -10.03 -1.64 -11.27
N MET A 199 -8.71 -1.54 -11.50
CA MET A 199 -8.15 -0.65 -12.52
C MET A 199 -8.59 -0.99 -13.94
N SER A 200 -9.00 -2.22 -14.23
CA SER A 200 -9.53 -2.66 -15.53
C SER A 200 -11.03 -2.35 -15.68
N ASN A 201 -11.64 -1.61 -14.76
CA ASN A 201 -13.07 -1.33 -14.67
C ASN A 201 -13.95 -2.58 -14.45
N ARG A 202 -13.36 -3.72 -14.11
CA ARG A 202 -14.09 -4.92 -13.69
C ARG A 202 -14.29 -4.94 -12.18
N TYR A 203 -15.24 -5.73 -11.70
CA TYR A 203 -15.49 -5.87 -10.27
C TYR A 203 -14.65 -7.00 -9.67
N ILE A 204 -13.99 -6.69 -8.55
CA ILE A 204 -13.41 -7.68 -7.65
C ILE A 204 -14.50 -8.02 -6.64
N HIS A 205 -14.97 -9.25 -6.68
CA HIS A 205 -16.05 -9.74 -5.83
C HIS A 205 -15.50 -10.28 -4.51
N ASP A 206 -16.41 -10.37 -3.52
CA ASP A 206 -16.18 -11.00 -2.22
C ASP A 206 -15.02 -10.39 -1.41
N VAL A 207 -14.68 -9.10 -1.64
CA VAL A 207 -13.59 -8.45 -0.92
C VAL A 207 -13.87 -8.39 0.58
N ILE A 208 -12.79 -8.48 1.36
CA ILE A 208 -12.81 -8.29 2.80
C ILE A 208 -12.76 -6.80 3.09
N GLN A 209 -13.76 -6.26 3.81
CA GLN A 209 -13.71 -4.90 4.32
C GLN A 209 -13.16 -4.90 5.74
N THR A 210 -12.27 -3.96 6.06
CA THR A 210 -11.66 -3.78 7.37
C THR A 210 -11.59 -2.31 7.77
N ASP A 211 -11.57 -2.05 9.07
CA ASP A 211 -11.26 -0.75 9.67
C ASP A 211 -9.76 -0.64 10.07
N ALA A 212 -8.95 -1.68 9.85
CA ALA A 212 -7.50 -1.53 9.87
C ALA A 212 -7.08 -0.46 8.85
N ALA A 213 -6.23 0.48 9.25
CA ALA A 213 -5.85 1.58 8.38
C ALA A 213 -5.06 1.08 7.16
N ILE A 214 -5.71 1.11 6.00
CA ILE A 214 -5.09 0.85 4.70
C ILE A 214 -4.76 2.20 4.06
N ASN A 215 -3.49 2.41 3.72
CA ASN A 215 -2.97 3.66 3.15
C ASN A 215 -1.99 3.34 2.01
N PRO A 216 -1.68 4.33 1.14
CA PRO A 216 -0.58 4.18 0.19
C PRO A 216 0.68 3.72 0.92
N GLY A 217 1.25 2.60 0.48
CA GLY A 217 2.43 1.98 1.06
C GLY A 217 2.18 0.65 1.77
N ASN A 218 0.99 0.37 2.34
CA ASN A 218 0.64 -0.98 2.76
C ASN A 218 -0.22 -1.74 1.72
N SER A 219 -0.61 -1.08 0.62
CA SER A 219 -1.20 -1.75 -0.55
C SER A 219 -0.24 -2.79 -1.13
N GLY A 220 -0.74 -3.96 -1.44
CA GLY A 220 0.03 -5.13 -1.85
C GLY A 220 0.61 -5.95 -0.69
N GLY A 221 0.61 -5.42 0.53
CA GLY A 221 1.00 -6.13 1.73
C GLY A 221 -0.08 -7.10 2.23
N PRO A 222 0.28 -8.02 3.14
CA PRO A 222 -0.63 -9.02 3.66
C PRO A 222 -1.65 -8.44 4.65
N LEU A 223 -2.90 -8.92 4.55
CA LEU A 223 -3.88 -8.89 5.62
C LEU A 223 -3.87 -10.25 6.32
N LEU A 224 -3.66 -10.26 7.63
CA LEU A 224 -3.46 -11.45 8.43
C LEU A 224 -4.58 -11.62 9.46
N ASP A 225 -4.83 -12.85 9.86
CA ASP A 225 -5.62 -13.16 11.03
C ASP A 225 -4.79 -13.02 12.32
N SER A 226 -5.41 -13.24 13.49
CA SER A 226 -4.76 -13.17 14.80
C SER A 226 -3.67 -14.24 15.05
N PHE A 227 -3.51 -15.20 14.15
CA PHE A 227 -2.46 -16.24 14.17
C PHE A 227 -1.34 -15.97 13.17
N GLY A 228 -1.38 -14.84 12.44
CA GLY A 228 -0.41 -14.48 11.43
C GLY A 228 -0.56 -15.23 10.11
N ARG A 229 -1.73 -15.82 9.84
CA ARG A 229 -2.03 -16.47 8.57
C ARG A 229 -2.62 -15.44 7.60
N LEU A 230 -2.19 -15.50 6.34
CA LEU A 230 -2.71 -14.66 5.27
C LEU A 230 -4.20 -14.95 5.02
N ILE A 231 -5.03 -13.93 5.10
CA ILE A 231 -6.45 -13.99 4.76
C ILE A 231 -6.80 -13.11 3.56
N GLY A 232 -5.91 -12.17 3.19
CA GLY A 232 -6.10 -11.31 2.03
C GLY A 232 -4.87 -10.48 1.70
N VAL A 233 -4.94 -9.74 0.58
CA VAL A 233 -3.96 -8.72 0.16
C VAL A 233 -4.62 -7.36 0.26
N ASN A 234 -4.02 -6.45 1.04
CA ASN A 234 -4.49 -5.08 1.15
C ASN A 234 -4.49 -4.42 -0.22
N THR A 235 -5.62 -3.88 -0.64
CA THR A 235 -5.72 -3.12 -1.88
C THR A 235 -6.10 -1.67 -1.59
N ALA A 236 -5.86 -0.79 -2.57
CA ALA A 236 -6.06 0.64 -2.37
C ALA A 236 -7.52 0.97 -2.05
N ILE A 237 -7.69 2.03 -1.28
CA ILE A 237 -8.95 2.54 -0.80
C ILE A 237 -9.71 3.17 -1.95
N ILE A 238 -11.02 2.92 -2.02
CA ILE A 238 -11.95 3.79 -2.72
C ILE A 238 -12.27 4.94 -1.78
N SER A 239 -11.46 5.98 -1.80
CA SER A 239 -11.75 7.22 -1.09
C SER A 239 -11.77 8.38 -2.09
N PRO A 240 -12.80 9.23 -2.09
CA PRO A 240 -12.84 10.43 -2.92
C PRO A 240 -11.67 11.39 -2.65
N SER A 241 -11.09 11.34 -1.45
CA SER A 241 -9.95 12.18 -1.04
C SER A 241 -8.58 11.49 -1.21
N GLY A 242 -8.53 10.20 -1.59
CA GLY A 242 -7.29 9.41 -1.62
C GLY A 242 -6.69 9.09 -0.25
N SER A 243 -7.37 9.47 0.84
CA SER A 243 -6.92 9.22 2.22
C SER A 243 -7.83 8.21 2.90
N TYR A 244 -7.29 7.47 3.87
CA TYR A 244 -8.06 6.52 4.67
C TYR A 244 -9.23 7.20 5.38
N ALA A 245 -10.44 6.68 5.19
CA ALA A 245 -11.69 7.18 5.76
C ALA A 245 -12.36 6.15 6.69
N GLY A 246 -11.61 5.26 7.32
CA GLY A 246 -12.15 4.18 8.16
C GLY A 246 -12.62 2.96 7.38
N ILE A 247 -12.34 2.89 6.08
CA ILE A 247 -12.76 1.79 5.20
C ILE A 247 -11.56 1.34 4.36
N GLY A 248 -11.07 0.15 4.61
CA GLY A 248 -10.06 -0.54 3.81
C GLY A 248 -10.64 -1.80 3.17
N PHE A 249 -10.03 -2.25 2.08
CA PHE A 249 -10.41 -3.47 1.40
C PHE A 249 -9.20 -4.37 1.18
N ALA A 250 -9.44 -5.69 1.15
CA ALA A 250 -8.45 -6.66 0.80
C ALA A 250 -9.03 -7.72 -0.15
N VAL A 251 -8.23 -8.16 -1.12
CA VAL A 251 -8.56 -9.29 -1.99
C VAL A 251 -8.45 -10.57 -1.18
N PRO A 252 -9.46 -11.47 -1.18
CA PRO A 252 -9.46 -12.67 -0.35
C PRO A 252 -8.37 -13.67 -0.73
N VAL A 253 -7.78 -14.35 0.25
CA VAL A 253 -6.65 -15.28 0.04
C VAL A 253 -7.00 -16.47 -0.87
N ASP A 254 -8.21 -16.99 -0.84
CA ASP A 254 -8.59 -18.11 -1.73
C ASP A 254 -8.58 -17.66 -3.20
N THR A 255 -8.98 -16.41 -3.49
CA THR A 255 -8.85 -15.79 -4.82
C THR A 255 -7.38 -15.59 -5.19
N ILE A 256 -6.57 -15.08 -4.27
CA ILE A 256 -5.13 -14.88 -4.48
C ILE A 256 -4.44 -16.21 -4.79
N ASN A 257 -4.70 -17.25 -4.00
CA ASN A 257 -4.08 -18.55 -4.17
C ASN A 257 -4.38 -19.15 -5.55
N ARG A 258 -5.63 -19.05 -6.02
CA ARG A 258 -6.02 -19.50 -7.36
C ARG A 258 -5.31 -18.69 -8.46
N ILE A 259 -5.22 -17.38 -8.32
CA ILE A 259 -4.63 -16.49 -9.33
C ILE A 259 -3.10 -16.60 -9.32
N ALA A 260 -2.46 -16.49 -8.15
CA ALA A 260 -1.01 -16.57 -8.02
C ALA A 260 -0.47 -17.90 -8.55
N THR A 261 -1.16 -19.01 -8.26
CA THR A 261 -0.79 -20.34 -8.80
C THR A 261 -0.81 -20.35 -10.32
N GLN A 262 -1.83 -19.77 -10.97
CA GLN A 262 -1.88 -19.69 -12.43
C GLN A 262 -0.79 -18.78 -13.00
N LEU A 263 -0.58 -17.61 -12.38
CA LEU A 263 0.47 -16.69 -12.82
C LEU A 263 1.86 -17.32 -12.70
N ILE A 264 2.14 -18.08 -11.63
CA ILE A 264 3.41 -18.77 -11.44
C ILE A 264 3.61 -19.86 -12.49
N ASN A 265 2.56 -20.64 -12.80
CA ASN A 265 2.65 -21.77 -13.71
C ASN A 265 2.66 -21.38 -15.19
N SER A 266 1.90 -20.35 -15.59
CA SER A 266 1.64 -20.02 -17.00
C SER A 266 1.84 -18.55 -17.37
N GLY A 267 2.18 -17.69 -16.40
CA GLY A 267 2.34 -16.25 -16.59
C GLY A 267 1.03 -15.49 -16.83
N ARG A 268 -0.09 -16.17 -16.86
CA ARG A 268 -1.41 -15.58 -17.15
C ARG A 268 -2.53 -16.31 -16.41
N VAL A 269 -3.65 -15.62 -16.24
CA VAL A 269 -4.88 -16.23 -15.71
C VAL A 269 -5.70 -16.77 -16.88
N GLU A 270 -5.96 -18.07 -16.87
CA GLU A 270 -6.83 -18.68 -17.83
C GLU A 270 -8.29 -18.40 -17.49
N ARG A 271 -9.01 -17.88 -18.46
CA ARG A 271 -10.43 -17.57 -18.33
C ARG A 271 -11.23 -18.35 -19.34
N PRO A 272 -12.28 -19.05 -18.92
CA PRO A 272 -13.21 -19.62 -19.87
C PRO A 272 -13.84 -18.49 -20.69
N GLY A 273 -13.88 -18.66 -21.99
CA GLY A 273 -14.47 -17.70 -22.92
C GLY A 273 -15.20 -18.42 -24.02
N LEU A 274 -16.25 -17.83 -24.55
CA LEU A 274 -16.98 -18.34 -25.68
C LEU A 274 -16.17 -18.29 -26.98
N GLY A 275 -15.16 -17.40 -27.01
CA GLY A 275 -14.37 -17.14 -28.21
C GLY A 275 -15.13 -16.29 -29.23
N ILE A 276 -15.76 -15.25 -28.73
CA ILE A 276 -16.42 -14.22 -29.54
C ILE A 276 -15.82 -12.84 -29.26
N SER A 277 -15.89 -11.95 -30.25
CA SER A 277 -15.77 -10.51 -30.07
C SER A 277 -17.16 -9.87 -30.19
N MET A 278 -17.43 -8.90 -29.31
CA MET A 278 -18.74 -8.24 -29.27
C MET A 278 -18.69 -6.88 -29.93
N VAL A 279 -19.82 -6.43 -30.47
CA VAL A 279 -20.00 -5.04 -30.91
C VAL A 279 -19.96 -4.16 -29.67
N PRO A 280 -19.18 -3.04 -29.67
CA PRO A 280 -19.13 -2.12 -28.53
C PRO A 280 -20.52 -1.55 -28.16
N ASP A 281 -20.79 -1.44 -26.85
CA ASP A 281 -22.07 -0.98 -26.31
C ASP A 281 -22.53 0.36 -26.89
N ASN A 282 -21.61 1.32 -27.04
CA ASN A 282 -21.92 2.64 -27.62
C ASN A 282 -22.37 2.58 -29.09
N ILE A 283 -22.06 1.50 -29.81
CA ILE A 283 -22.54 1.26 -31.19
C ILE A 283 -23.93 0.61 -31.11
N MET A 284 -24.12 -0.34 -30.20
CA MET A 284 -25.41 -0.99 -29.96
C MET A 284 -26.48 0.04 -29.57
N GLU A 285 -26.16 0.96 -28.66
CA GLU A 285 -27.05 2.06 -28.26
C GLU A 285 -27.44 2.95 -29.46
N ARG A 286 -26.47 3.31 -30.33
CA ARG A 286 -26.76 4.10 -31.56
C ARG A 286 -27.66 3.38 -32.53
N TRP A 287 -27.61 2.07 -32.57
CA TRP A 287 -28.48 1.25 -33.40
C TRP A 287 -29.81 0.97 -32.76
N GLY A 288 -30.02 1.33 -31.50
CA GLY A 288 -31.24 1.06 -30.74
C GLY A 288 -31.48 -0.43 -30.51
N ILE A 289 -30.40 -1.20 -30.42
CA ILE A 289 -30.45 -2.68 -30.22
C ILE A 289 -30.11 -2.98 -28.76
N GLU A 290 -31.03 -3.65 -28.09
CA GLU A 290 -30.80 -4.17 -26.73
C GLU A 290 -30.22 -5.59 -26.84
N GLY A 291 -29.14 -5.85 -26.09
CA GLY A 291 -28.47 -7.15 -26.06
C GLY A 291 -26.99 -7.08 -26.44
N VAL A 292 -26.39 -8.21 -26.67
CA VAL A 292 -24.96 -8.36 -27.02
C VAL A 292 -24.85 -8.95 -28.44
N CYS A 293 -24.50 -8.12 -29.40
CA CYS A 293 -24.33 -8.58 -30.79
C CYS A 293 -22.91 -9.12 -31.03
N ILE A 294 -22.81 -10.28 -31.64
CA ILE A 294 -21.54 -10.92 -32.00
C ILE A 294 -20.94 -10.22 -33.22
N LEU A 295 -19.79 -9.56 -33.01
CA LEU A 295 -19.01 -8.98 -34.09
C LEU A 295 -18.22 -10.02 -34.86
N GLN A 296 -17.54 -10.93 -34.14
CA GLN A 296 -16.70 -11.98 -34.72
C GLN A 296 -16.74 -13.25 -33.87
N VAL A 297 -16.72 -14.41 -34.53
CA VAL A 297 -16.54 -15.71 -33.92
C VAL A 297 -15.11 -16.21 -34.20
N HIS A 298 -14.36 -16.50 -33.13
CA HIS A 298 -12.97 -16.96 -33.27
C HIS A 298 -12.92 -18.44 -33.72
N LYS A 299 -12.11 -18.71 -34.71
CA LYS A 299 -11.92 -20.05 -35.25
C LYS A 299 -11.39 -21.03 -34.19
N GLY A 300 -11.96 -22.23 -34.10
CA GLY A 300 -11.62 -23.24 -33.10
C GLY A 300 -12.25 -23.00 -31.74
N SER A 301 -13.12 -22.00 -31.59
CA SER A 301 -13.77 -21.68 -30.35
C SER A 301 -15.01 -22.49 -30.05
N THR A 302 -15.48 -22.50 -28.81
CA THR A 302 -16.75 -23.10 -28.42
C THR A 302 -17.94 -22.43 -29.11
N ALA A 303 -17.85 -21.14 -29.40
CA ALA A 303 -18.85 -20.39 -30.13
C ALA A 303 -18.99 -20.90 -31.59
N GLU A 304 -17.86 -21.17 -32.28
CA GLU A 304 -17.87 -21.74 -33.62
C GLU A 304 -18.49 -23.14 -33.59
N VAL A 305 -18.09 -24.00 -32.64
CA VAL A 305 -18.65 -25.34 -32.49
C VAL A 305 -20.15 -25.30 -32.17
N ALA A 306 -20.60 -24.30 -31.40
CA ALA A 306 -22.02 -24.08 -31.10
C ALA A 306 -22.81 -23.49 -32.29
N GLY A 307 -22.13 -23.09 -33.38
CA GLY A 307 -22.76 -22.54 -34.55
C GLY A 307 -23.21 -21.08 -34.44
N LEU A 308 -22.62 -20.32 -33.49
CA LEU A 308 -22.89 -18.90 -33.37
C LEU A 308 -22.39 -18.16 -34.62
N LYS A 309 -23.15 -17.14 -35.04
CA LYS A 309 -22.89 -16.36 -36.25
C LYS A 309 -22.27 -15.01 -35.95
N GLU A 310 -21.26 -14.65 -36.72
CA GLU A 310 -20.65 -13.33 -36.68
C GLU A 310 -21.35 -12.30 -37.56
N SER A 311 -21.14 -11.02 -37.25
CA SER A 311 -21.63 -9.94 -38.12
C SER A 311 -20.80 -9.83 -39.38
N VAL A 312 -21.46 -9.72 -40.56
CA VAL A 312 -20.79 -9.68 -41.86
C VAL A 312 -21.05 -8.38 -42.60
N SER A 313 -20.00 -7.75 -43.08
CA SER A 313 -20.12 -6.60 -44.00
C SER A 313 -20.39 -7.07 -45.43
N ARG A 314 -21.52 -6.66 -45.99
CA ARG A 314 -21.92 -6.96 -47.35
C ARG A 314 -21.48 -5.84 -48.35
N PRO A 315 -21.32 -6.14 -49.63
CA PRO A 315 -21.09 -5.15 -50.66
C PRO A 315 -22.15 -4.06 -50.59
N GLY A 316 -21.70 -2.76 -50.68
CA GLY A 316 -22.58 -1.61 -50.56
C GLY A 316 -22.70 -1.04 -49.15
N GLY A 317 -21.86 -1.50 -48.20
CA GLY A 317 -21.78 -0.97 -46.82
C GLY A 317 -22.92 -1.43 -45.91
N LYS A 318 -23.72 -2.39 -46.32
CA LYS A 318 -24.76 -3.01 -45.49
C LYS A 318 -24.13 -4.00 -44.53
N ILE A 319 -24.40 -3.84 -43.25
CA ILE A 319 -23.98 -4.80 -42.20
C ILE A 319 -25.12 -5.75 -41.94
N GLU A 320 -24.85 -7.05 -42.07
CA GLU A 320 -25.73 -8.12 -41.57
C GLU A 320 -25.26 -8.49 -40.17
N LEU A 321 -26.13 -8.27 -39.18
CA LEU A 321 -25.78 -8.53 -37.80
C LEU A 321 -25.70 -10.05 -37.56
N GLY A 322 -24.74 -10.43 -36.72
CA GLY A 322 -24.65 -11.77 -36.16
C GLY A 322 -25.72 -12.06 -35.12
N ASP A 323 -25.54 -13.10 -34.35
CA ASP A 323 -26.43 -13.43 -33.23
C ASP A 323 -26.38 -12.34 -32.17
N ILE A 324 -27.54 -12.11 -31.54
CA ILE A 324 -27.75 -11.07 -30.51
C ILE A 324 -28.17 -11.75 -29.21
#